data_4609ec79a8d7a2f484b243ccf8400e13
#
_entry.id   4609ec79a8d7a2f484b243ccf8400e13
#
_cell.length_a   1.000
_cell.length_b   1.000
_cell.length_c   1.000
_cell.angle_alpha   90.00
_cell.angle_beta   90.00
_cell.angle_gamma   90.00
#
_symmetry.space_group_name_H-M   'P 1'
#
loop_
_entity.id
_entity.type
_entity.pdbx_description
1 polymer ?
#
loop_
_entity_poly.entity_id
_entity_poly.type
_entity_poly.pdbx_seq_one_letter_code
_entity_poly.pdbx_strand_id
1 'polypeptide(L)'
;MKRIVQCVLFVSVVCSLLPNAQPTAAATAGQIVRVTLTSNWPTHSPDPMGLTYNPKSKKLLISDSEVDEIPALWKGKNFFIATRGGRLFAARTFKKFTVEPEDLAWDGKDQALFVTDDDLDRVFRVGRGKDKKFGTRDDTVITVLHTRRFGSLDPEGLAWRGGQKPMLIVTDSGDTGPTALPRVYKILRGRDKRFGTRDDVIKSFGVHKYGFTNAEDVALRGKRMFIVSSRQHYILETDLSGRLIQKIDISSAGIKAASGITFAPGTDGGRGRIYITDSGVDNGVNPSENDGRLFELKLVSVP
;
A
#
# COMPACT_ATOMS: atom_id res chain seq x y z
N MET A 1 82.28 11.90 40.04
CA MET A 1 81.17 11.11 39.43
C MET A 1 80.06 12.08 39.11
N LYS A 2 79.91 12.48 37.83
CA LYS A 2 78.82 13.36 37.40
C LYS A 2 77.70 12.47 36.83
N ARG A 3 76.49 12.52 37.38
CA ARG A 3 75.30 11.84 36.88
C ARG A 3 74.65 12.75 35.82
N ILE A 4 74.55 12.26 34.59
CA ILE A 4 73.79 12.89 33.51
C ILE A 4 72.36 12.42 33.62
N VAL A 5 71.43 13.34 33.80
CA VAL A 5 69.96 13.09 33.78
C VAL A 5 69.54 13.29 32.35
N GLN A 6 69.08 12.23 31.68
CA GLN A 6 68.46 12.28 30.34
C GLN A 6 66.97 12.56 30.51
N CYS A 7 66.50 13.73 30.07
CA CYS A 7 65.09 14.04 29.91
C CYS A 7 64.58 13.41 28.60
N VAL A 8 63.62 12.47 28.72
CA VAL A 8 62.93 11.92 27.57
C VAL A 8 61.62 12.75 27.37
N LEU A 9 61.59 13.44 26.24
CA LEU A 9 60.42 14.24 25.84
C LEU A 9 59.40 13.27 25.17
N PHE A 10 58.24 13.03 25.81
CA PHE A 10 57.13 12.33 25.15
C PHE A 10 56.33 13.33 24.31
N VAL A 11 56.37 13.23 22.99
CA VAL A 11 55.50 13.96 22.08
C VAL A 11 54.24 13.12 21.92
N SER A 12 53.14 13.53 22.53
CA SER A 12 51.82 12.93 22.34
C SER A 12 51.21 13.48 21.05
N VAL A 13 51.17 12.66 20.02
CA VAL A 13 50.41 12.97 18.81
C VAL A 13 48.94 12.70 19.09
N VAL A 14 48.17 13.76 19.29
CA VAL A 14 46.70 13.70 19.36
C VAL A 14 46.18 13.61 17.92
N CYS A 15 45.86 12.38 17.49
CA CYS A 15 45.20 12.15 16.22
C CYS A 15 43.70 12.50 16.42
N SER A 16 43.30 13.72 16.02
CA SER A 16 41.88 14.13 16.00
C SER A 16 41.16 13.35 14.91
N LEU A 17 40.40 12.32 15.30
CA LEU A 17 39.46 11.64 14.46
C LEU A 17 38.32 12.63 14.13
N LEU A 18 38.38 13.26 12.97
CA LEU A 18 37.24 13.97 12.41
C LEU A 18 36.12 12.92 12.16
N PRO A 19 34.91 13.15 12.62
CA PRO A 19 33.82 12.24 12.29
C PRO A 19 33.62 12.26 10.79
N ASN A 20 33.77 11.12 10.14
CA ASN A 20 33.36 10.92 8.75
C ASN A 20 31.88 11.26 8.64
N ALA A 21 31.55 12.45 8.19
CA ALA A 21 30.19 12.80 7.82
C ALA A 21 29.80 11.89 6.64
N GLN A 22 29.01 10.86 6.92
CA GLN A 22 28.40 10.08 5.85
C GLN A 22 27.55 11.04 5.02
N PRO A 23 27.66 11.01 3.68
CA PRO A 23 26.79 11.82 2.85
C PRO A 23 25.34 11.47 3.18
N THR A 24 24.60 12.43 3.70
CA THR A 24 23.14 12.28 3.88
C THR A 24 22.54 12.05 2.49
N ALA A 25 21.96 10.88 2.29
CA ALA A 25 21.24 10.63 1.04
C ALA A 25 20.24 11.77 0.83
N ALA A 26 20.23 12.34 -0.37
CA ALA A 26 19.28 13.40 -0.72
C ALA A 26 17.85 12.92 -0.37
N ALA A 27 17.09 13.78 0.28
CA ALA A 27 15.70 13.48 0.60
C ALA A 27 14.92 13.22 -0.69
N THR A 28 13.94 12.32 -0.63
CA THR A 28 13.09 11.98 -1.78
C THR A 28 11.70 12.52 -1.52
N ALA A 29 11.10 13.17 -2.52
CA ALA A 29 9.72 13.65 -2.46
C ALA A 29 8.89 13.16 -3.65
N GLY A 30 7.58 13.10 -3.46
CA GLY A 30 6.60 12.86 -4.50
C GLY A 30 6.19 14.17 -5.17
N GLN A 31 6.42 14.30 -6.47
CA GLN A 31 5.93 15.42 -7.26
C GLN A 31 4.74 15.00 -8.12
N ILE A 32 3.67 15.79 -8.11
CA ILE A 32 2.45 15.52 -8.88
C ILE A 32 2.77 15.53 -10.38
N VAL A 33 2.34 14.48 -11.06
CA VAL A 33 2.24 14.39 -12.53
C VAL A 33 0.81 14.65 -12.96
N ARG A 34 -0.16 14.09 -12.22
CA ARG A 34 -1.60 14.19 -12.52
C ARG A 34 -2.43 13.99 -11.26
N VAL A 35 -3.57 14.68 -11.23
CA VAL A 35 -4.67 14.41 -10.29
C VAL A 35 -5.93 14.12 -11.11
N THR A 36 -6.70 13.14 -10.69
CA THR A 36 -8.01 12.81 -11.24
C THR A 36 -9.01 12.80 -10.11
N LEU A 37 -10.13 13.50 -10.26
CA LEU A 37 -11.24 13.43 -9.32
C LEU A 37 -12.07 12.18 -9.65
N THR A 38 -11.98 11.15 -8.84
CA THR A 38 -12.78 9.92 -8.99
C THR A 38 -14.23 10.17 -8.66
N SER A 39 -14.46 11.18 -7.82
CA SER A 39 -15.76 11.76 -7.50
C SER A 39 -16.50 12.35 -8.71
N ASN A 40 -15.78 12.70 -9.79
CA ASN A 40 -16.37 13.24 -11.03
C ASN A 40 -16.60 12.18 -12.12
N TRP A 41 -16.35 10.90 -11.83
CA TRP A 41 -16.66 9.85 -12.79
C TRP A 41 -18.18 9.71 -12.99
N PRO A 42 -18.65 9.23 -14.18
CA PRO A 42 -20.06 8.99 -14.42
C PRO A 42 -20.74 8.03 -13.42
N THR A 43 -19.96 7.09 -12.89
CA THR A 43 -20.26 6.34 -11.67
C THR A 43 -19.21 6.79 -10.67
N HIS A 44 -19.62 7.51 -9.66
CA HIS A 44 -18.73 8.11 -8.68
C HIS A 44 -17.99 7.05 -7.89
N SER A 45 -16.75 7.33 -7.54
CA SER A 45 -15.99 6.67 -6.48
C SER A 45 -15.60 7.78 -5.51
N PRO A 46 -16.47 8.03 -4.52
CA PRO A 46 -16.30 9.12 -3.56
C PRO A 46 -15.16 8.83 -2.58
N ASP A 47 -14.95 7.57 -2.27
CA ASP A 47 -14.00 7.09 -1.27
C ASP A 47 -13.11 5.94 -1.82
N PRO A 48 -12.26 6.24 -2.84
CA PRO A 48 -11.43 5.21 -3.45
C PRO A 48 -10.37 4.74 -2.45
N MET A 49 -10.45 3.48 -2.04
CA MET A 49 -9.53 2.87 -1.09
C MET A 49 -8.37 2.18 -1.82
N GLY A 50 -8.46 0.93 -2.12
CA GLY A 50 -7.39 0.12 -2.64
C GLY A 50 -7.06 0.33 -4.12
N LEU A 51 -5.84 0.00 -4.49
CA LEU A 51 -5.34 0.28 -5.83
C LEU A 51 -4.31 -0.73 -6.32
N THR A 52 -4.57 -1.41 -7.44
CA THR A 52 -3.56 -2.24 -8.10
C THR A 52 -3.49 -2.00 -9.61
N TYR A 53 -2.32 -2.24 -10.19
CA TYR A 53 -2.11 -2.15 -11.64
C TYR A 53 -2.12 -3.52 -12.30
N ASN A 54 -2.96 -3.68 -13.32
CA ASN A 54 -2.95 -4.87 -14.17
C ASN A 54 -2.14 -4.59 -15.46
N PRO A 55 -0.93 -5.12 -15.59
CA PRO A 55 -0.06 -4.84 -16.73
C PRO A 55 -0.57 -5.43 -18.04
N LYS A 56 -1.39 -6.50 -18.00
CA LYS A 56 -1.96 -7.13 -19.18
C LYS A 56 -3.03 -6.25 -19.83
N SER A 57 -3.93 -5.69 -19.03
CA SER A 57 -4.96 -4.77 -19.52
C SER A 57 -4.49 -3.32 -19.59
N LYS A 58 -3.34 -3.01 -18.97
CA LYS A 58 -2.80 -1.65 -18.80
C LYS A 58 -3.77 -0.72 -18.06
N LYS A 59 -4.53 -1.27 -17.10
CA LYS A 59 -5.54 -0.57 -16.32
C LYS A 59 -5.17 -0.56 -14.84
N LEU A 60 -5.62 0.48 -14.16
CA LEU A 60 -5.73 0.55 -12.71
C LEU A 60 -7.04 -0.13 -12.30
N LEU A 61 -6.99 -0.91 -11.24
CA LEU A 61 -8.12 -1.56 -10.60
C LEU A 61 -8.23 -0.90 -9.23
N ILE A 62 -9.39 -0.40 -8.90
CA ILE A 62 -9.62 0.46 -7.72
C ILE A 62 -10.84 -0.09 -6.98
N SER A 63 -10.76 -0.25 -5.68
CA SER A 63 -11.88 -0.51 -4.78
C SER A 63 -12.37 0.79 -4.16
N ASP A 64 -13.59 0.75 -3.67
CA ASP A 64 -14.21 1.82 -2.91
C ASP A 64 -15.08 1.13 -1.85
N SER A 65 -14.65 1.18 -0.59
CA SER A 65 -15.27 0.43 0.49
C SER A 65 -16.53 1.10 1.01
N GLU A 66 -16.56 2.43 1.00
CA GLU A 66 -17.62 3.19 1.68
C GLU A 66 -18.66 3.83 0.74
N VAL A 67 -18.58 3.60 -0.58
CA VAL A 67 -19.54 4.20 -1.52
C VAL A 67 -20.99 3.79 -1.26
N ASP A 68 -21.24 2.66 -0.63
CA ASP A 68 -22.60 2.21 -0.28
C ASP A 68 -23.17 2.94 0.92
N GLU A 69 -22.35 3.61 1.73
CA GLU A 69 -22.77 4.52 2.80
C GLU A 69 -23.34 5.83 2.29
N ILE A 70 -23.14 6.16 1.00
CA ILE A 70 -23.71 7.35 0.36
C ILE A 70 -24.87 6.94 -0.57
N PRO A 71 -26.12 6.83 -0.08
CA PRO A 71 -27.25 6.32 -0.88
C PRO A 71 -27.49 7.07 -2.18
N ALA A 72 -27.17 8.36 -2.23
CA ALA A 72 -27.32 9.19 -3.43
C ALA A 72 -26.34 8.80 -4.55
N LEU A 73 -25.14 8.29 -4.18
CA LEU A 73 -24.06 7.94 -5.09
C LEU A 73 -24.01 6.43 -5.37
N TRP A 74 -24.49 5.62 -4.41
CA TRP A 74 -24.49 4.19 -4.51
C TRP A 74 -25.29 3.67 -5.72
N LYS A 75 -24.59 3.08 -6.68
CA LYS A 75 -25.20 2.45 -7.88
C LYS A 75 -24.95 0.94 -7.89
N GLY A 76 -24.68 0.34 -6.72
CA GLY A 76 -24.31 -1.07 -6.59
C GLY A 76 -22.91 -1.38 -7.16
N LYS A 77 -22.00 -0.39 -7.15
CA LYS A 77 -20.65 -0.50 -7.71
C LYS A 77 -19.62 -0.09 -6.67
N ASN A 78 -18.71 -1.01 -6.33
CA ASN A 78 -17.60 -0.81 -5.41
C ASN A 78 -16.26 -1.29 -6.02
N PHE A 79 -16.20 -1.47 -7.34
CA PHE A 79 -15.00 -1.85 -8.07
C PHE A 79 -14.92 -1.08 -9.38
N PHE A 80 -13.86 -0.31 -9.53
CA PHE A 80 -13.66 0.61 -10.63
C PHE A 80 -12.43 0.22 -11.44
N ILE A 81 -12.51 0.34 -12.76
CA ILE A 81 -11.42 0.08 -13.68
C ILE A 81 -11.14 1.37 -14.43
N ALA A 82 -9.94 1.91 -14.28
CA ALA A 82 -9.54 3.17 -14.90
C ALA A 82 -8.32 3.02 -15.80
N THR A 83 -8.18 3.93 -16.75
CA THR A 83 -6.90 4.12 -17.45
C THR A 83 -5.90 4.77 -16.50
N ARG A 84 -4.60 4.64 -16.77
CA ARG A 84 -3.55 5.36 -16.02
C ARG A 84 -3.73 6.88 -16.09
N GLY A 85 -4.34 7.39 -17.17
CA GLY A 85 -4.70 8.80 -17.30
C GLY A 85 -5.97 9.22 -16.56
N GLY A 86 -6.52 8.36 -15.68
CA GLY A 86 -7.65 8.68 -14.81
C GLY A 86 -9.03 8.56 -15.45
N ARG A 87 -9.16 8.16 -16.73
CA ARG A 87 -10.47 7.97 -17.34
C ARG A 87 -11.10 6.67 -16.87
N LEU A 88 -12.30 6.73 -16.31
CA LEU A 88 -13.08 5.54 -15.96
C LEU A 88 -13.34 4.69 -17.22
N PHE A 89 -13.02 3.40 -17.14
CA PHE A 89 -13.26 2.44 -18.19
C PHE A 89 -14.50 1.58 -17.90
N ALA A 90 -14.67 1.16 -16.65
CA ALA A 90 -15.84 0.40 -16.20
C ALA A 90 -16.01 0.55 -14.68
N ALA A 91 -17.26 0.51 -14.23
CA ALA A 91 -17.64 0.34 -12.83
C ALA A 91 -18.37 -0.99 -12.65
N ARG A 92 -17.96 -1.79 -11.68
CA ARG A 92 -18.46 -3.15 -11.42
C ARG A 92 -18.63 -3.37 -9.92
N THR A 93 -18.83 -4.60 -9.47
CA THR A 93 -19.10 -4.84 -8.05
C THR A 93 -18.56 -6.18 -7.57
N PHE A 94 -18.06 -6.20 -6.33
CA PHE A 94 -17.71 -7.40 -5.57
C PHE A 94 -18.79 -7.78 -4.55
N LYS A 95 -19.93 -7.10 -4.56
CA LYS A 95 -20.97 -7.30 -3.54
C LYS A 95 -21.53 -8.74 -3.43
N LYS A 96 -21.10 -9.64 -4.32
CA LYS A 96 -21.38 -11.08 -4.19
C LYS A 96 -20.69 -11.70 -2.97
N PHE A 97 -19.57 -11.16 -2.51
CA PHE A 97 -18.76 -11.67 -1.41
C PHE A 97 -18.24 -10.59 -0.45
N THR A 98 -18.21 -9.34 -0.85
CA THR A 98 -17.93 -8.19 0.00
C THR A 98 -18.67 -6.95 -0.49
N VAL A 99 -19.17 -6.13 0.40
CA VAL A 99 -19.71 -4.79 0.11
C VAL A 99 -18.65 -3.73 0.34
N GLU A 100 -17.68 -4.00 1.18
CA GLU A 100 -16.57 -3.14 1.60
C GLU A 100 -15.22 -3.72 1.18
N PRO A 101 -14.87 -3.64 -0.12
CA PRO A 101 -13.57 -4.07 -0.59
C PRO A 101 -12.51 -3.01 -0.30
N GLU A 102 -11.65 -3.23 0.71
CA GLU A 102 -10.60 -2.29 1.08
C GLU A 102 -9.51 -2.22 0.00
N ASP A 103 -8.84 -3.30 -0.29
CA ASP A 103 -7.76 -3.26 -1.28
C ASP A 103 -7.73 -4.46 -2.22
N LEU A 104 -6.91 -4.32 -3.25
CA LEU A 104 -6.79 -5.22 -4.38
C LEU A 104 -5.33 -5.55 -4.69
N ALA A 105 -4.97 -6.83 -4.75
CA ALA A 105 -3.66 -7.23 -5.27
C ALA A 105 -3.78 -8.15 -6.49
N TRP A 106 -3.06 -7.80 -7.57
CA TRP A 106 -3.10 -8.54 -8.83
C TRP A 106 -2.16 -9.75 -8.86
N ASP A 107 -2.71 -10.96 -9.04
CA ASP A 107 -1.95 -12.17 -9.34
C ASP A 107 -1.89 -12.38 -10.87
N GLY A 108 -0.81 -11.90 -11.46
CA GLY A 108 -0.64 -11.96 -12.92
C GLY A 108 -0.46 -13.36 -13.47
N LYS A 109 0.05 -14.32 -12.68
CA LYS A 109 0.25 -15.71 -13.10
C LYS A 109 -1.09 -16.42 -13.27
N ASP A 110 -1.89 -16.40 -12.22
CA ASP A 110 -3.16 -17.14 -12.20
C ASP A 110 -4.33 -16.27 -12.69
N GLN A 111 -4.07 -15.01 -13.07
CA GLN A 111 -5.08 -14.06 -13.52
C GLN A 111 -6.21 -13.92 -12.48
N ALA A 112 -5.84 -13.81 -11.20
CA ALA A 112 -6.72 -13.68 -10.05
C ALA A 112 -6.50 -12.34 -9.36
N LEU A 113 -7.44 -11.93 -8.51
CA LEU A 113 -7.31 -10.82 -7.58
C LEU A 113 -7.36 -11.35 -6.15
N PHE A 114 -6.55 -10.75 -5.28
CA PHE A 114 -6.82 -10.75 -3.86
C PHE A 114 -7.63 -9.48 -3.53
N VAL A 115 -8.59 -9.59 -2.65
CA VAL A 115 -9.47 -8.50 -2.21
C VAL A 115 -9.57 -8.57 -0.69
N THR A 116 -9.27 -7.48 0.00
CA THR A 116 -9.42 -7.37 1.46
C THR A 116 -10.82 -6.88 1.81
N ASP A 117 -11.27 -7.27 2.99
CA ASP A 117 -12.48 -6.80 3.64
C ASP A 117 -12.18 -6.81 5.14
N ASP A 118 -12.15 -5.65 5.75
CA ASP A 118 -11.79 -5.44 7.17
C ASP A 118 -12.93 -5.80 8.11
N ASP A 119 -14.17 -5.50 7.75
CA ASP A 119 -15.39 -5.87 8.49
C ASP A 119 -15.51 -7.39 8.69
N LEU A 120 -15.14 -8.14 7.67
CA LEU A 120 -15.17 -9.60 7.71
C LEU A 120 -13.86 -10.21 8.22
N ASP A 121 -12.79 -9.41 8.45
CA ASP A 121 -11.42 -9.86 8.72
C ASP A 121 -10.94 -10.92 7.71
N ARG A 122 -11.02 -10.60 6.42
CA ARG A 122 -10.77 -11.58 5.37
C ARG A 122 -9.99 -11.00 4.20
N VAL A 123 -9.25 -11.90 3.56
CA VAL A 123 -8.75 -11.69 2.21
C VAL A 123 -9.34 -12.78 1.31
N PHE A 124 -10.09 -12.37 0.32
CA PHE A 124 -10.64 -13.24 -0.72
C PHE A 124 -9.65 -13.36 -1.86
N ARG A 125 -9.42 -14.57 -2.36
CA ARG A 125 -8.77 -14.76 -3.67
C ARG A 125 -9.85 -15.07 -4.70
N VAL A 126 -10.00 -14.17 -5.66
CA VAL A 126 -11.10 -14.17 -6.62
C VAL A 126 -10.59 -14.51 -8.01
N GLY A 127 -11.24 -15.47 -8.64
CA GLY A 127 -11.03 -15.82 -10.03
C GLY A 127 -12.11 -15.23 -10.91
N ARG A 128 -11.72 -14.89 -12.15
CA ARG A 128 -12.66 -14.48 -13.18
C ARG A 128 -13.55 -15.64 -13.60
N GLY A 129 -14.83 -15.37 -13.74
CA GLY A 129 -15.77 -16.34 -14.27
C GLY A 129 -15.62 -16.61 -15.78
N LYS A 130 -16.67 -17.13 -16.39
CA LYS A 130 -16.72 -17.49 -17.82
C LYS A 130 -16.55 -16.27 -18.74
N ASP A 131 -17.02 -15.09 -18.28
CA ASP A 131 -16.90 -13.83 -19.02
C ASP A 131 -15.49 -13.24 -19.01
N LYS A 132 -14.57 -13.85 -18.25
CA LYS A 132 -13.15 -13.44 -18.07
C LYS A 132 -12.97 -12.01 -17.56
N LYS A 133 -13.94 -11.49 -16.82
CA LYS A 133 -13.90 -10.18 -16.17
C LYS A 133 -13.95 -10.36 -14.66
N PHE A 134 -13.53 -9.33 -13.91
CA PHE A 134 -13.73 -9.21 -12.48
C PHE A 134 -14.90 -8.26 -12.17
N GLY A 135 -15.48 -8.39 -11.00
CA GLY A 135 -16.61 -7.60 -10.56
C GLY A 135 -17.89 -7.94 -11.31
N THR A 136 -18.08 -9.21 -11.63
CA THR A 136 -19.25 -9.70 -12.35
C THR A 136 -19.91 -10.89 -11.63
N ARG A 137 -21.12 -11.22 -12.02
CA ARG A 137 -21.96 -12.22 -11.31
C ARG A 137 -21.35 -13.61 -11.28
N ASP A 138 -20.51 -13.96 -12.25
CA ASP A 138 -19.89 -15.26 -12.39
C ASP A 138 -18.50 -15.38 -11.77
N ASP A 139 -18.01 -14.35 -11.09
CA ASP A 139 -16.79 -14.41 -10.29
C ASP A 139 -16.84 -15.56 -9.28
N THR A 140 -15.70 -16.20 -9.06
CA THR A 140 -15.55 -17.33 -8.14
C THR A 140 -14.57 -16.99 -7.02
N VAL A 141 -14.94 -17.24 -5.78
CA VAL A 141 -14.02 -17.20 -4.66
C VAL A 141 -13.22 -18.49 -4.65
N ILE A 142 -11.92 -18.41 -4.87
CA ILE A 142 -10.99 -19.55 -4.94
C ILE A 142 -10.55 -19.95 -3.53
N THR A 143 -10.25 -18.95 -2.69
CA THR A 143 -9.72 -19.12 -1.34
C THR A 143 -10.14 -17.93 -0.48
N VAL A 144 -10.35 -18.17 0.80
CA VAL A 144 -10.55 -17.15 1.83
C VAL A 144 -9.48 -17.33 2.90
N LEU A 145 -8.75 -16.23 3.20
CA LEU A 145 -7.87 -16.14 4.35
C LEU A 145 -8.61 -15.40 5.46
N HIS A 146 -8.63 -15.98 6.65
CA HIS A 146 -9.17 -15.32 7.85
C HIS A 146 -8.00 -14.65 8.58
N THR A 147 -7.97 -13.33 8.60
CA THR A 147 -6.83 -12.53 9.09
C THR A 147 -6.72 -12.57 10.62
N ARG A 148 -7.83 -12.73 11.34
CA ARG A 148 -7.84 -12.98 12.79
C ARG A 148 -6.93 -14.14 13.22
N ARG A 149 -6.73 -15.13 12.36
CA ARG A 149 -5.90 -16.30 12.67
C ARG A 149 -4.42 -15.95 12.86
N PHE A 150 -3.97 -14.83 12.37
CA PHE A 150 -2.61 -14.34 12.56
C PHE A 150 -2.54 -12.98 13.26
N GLY A 151 -3.67 -12.53 13.84
CA GLY A 151 -3.73 -11.34 14.68
C GLY A 151 -3.92 -10.03 13.93
N SER A 152 -4.37 -10.07 12.68
CA SER A 152 -4.84 -8.89 11.96
C SER A 152 -6.36 -8.81 12.14
N LEU A 153 -6.79 -7.73 12.79
CA LEU A 153 -8.20 -7.48 13.14
C LEU A 153 -8.77 -6.29 12.36
N ASP A 154 -7.95 -5.69 11.52
CA ASP A 154 -8.23 -4.49 10.76
C ASP A 154 -7.38 -4.53 9.47
N PRO A 155 -7.59 -5.56 8.61
CA PRO A 155 -6.78 -5.77 7.43
C PRO A 155 -7.17 -4.81 6.31
N GLU A 156 -6.27 -3.91 5.95
CA GLU A 156 -6.46 -2.90 4.91
C GLU A 156 -5.85 -3.34 3.58
N GLY A 157 -4.62 -2.97 3.36
CA GLY A 157 -3.92 -3.05 2.09
C GLY A 157 -3.30 -4.40 1.75
N LEU A 158 -3.07 -4.62 0.47
CA LEU A 158 -2.57 -5.86 -0.09
C LEU A 158 -1.44 -5.65 -1.09
N ALA A 159 -0.41 -6.47 -1.00
CA ALA A 159 0.52 -6.65 -2.11
C ALA A 159 0.75 -8.12 -2.43
N TRP A 160 0.80 -8.44 -3.70
CA TRP A 160 1.13 -9.78 -4.18
C TRP A 160 2.51 -9.85 -4.80
N ARG A 161 3.32 -10.76 -4.32
CA ARG A 161 4.60 -11.13 -4.92
C ARG A 161 4.52 -12.55 -5.45
N GLY A 162 4.43 -12.68 -6.76
CA GLY A 162 4.49 -13.97 -7.44
C GLY A 162 5.89 -14.60 -7.45
N GLY A 163 6.07 -15.63 -8.28
CA GLY A 163 7.35 -16.32 -8.47
C GLY A 163 7.44 -17.66 -7.74
N GLN A 164 8.66 -18.14 -7.54
CA GLN A 164 8.92 -19.47 -6.93
C GLN A 164 8.51 -19.53 -5.45
N LYS A 165 8.66 -18.43 -4.72
CA LYS A 165 8.24 -18.28 -3.32
C LYS A 165 7.19 -17.16 -3.26
N PRO A 166 5.95 -17.46 -3.62
CA PRO A 166 4.89 -16.45 -3.62
C PRO A 166 4.58 -16.00 -2.21
N MET A 167 4.31 -14.71 -2.05
CA MET A 167 4.05 -14.07 -0.78
C MET A 167 2.89 -13.07 -0.95
N LEU A 168 1.91 -13.17 -0.09
CA LEU A 168 0.91 -12.15 0.11
C LEU A 168 1.36 -11.25 1.26
N ILE A 169 1.21 -9.95 1.10
CA ILE A 169 1.43 -8.96 2.15
C ILE A 169 0.08 -8.35 2.48
N VAL A 170 -0.18 -8.19 3.77
CA VAL A 170 -1.38 -7.54 4.30
C VAL A 170 -0.91 -6.45 5.25
N THR A 171 -1.40 -5.23 5.09
CA THR A 171 -1.29 -4.18 6.12
C THR A 171 -2.48 -4.30 7.07
N ASP A 172 -2.26 -3.85 8.28
CA ASP A 172 -3.27 -3.78 9.34
C ASP A 172 -3.18 -2.36 9.91
N SER A 173 -4.27 -1.62 9.88
CA SER A 173 -4.29 -0.21 10.31
C SER A 173 -3.90 -0.08 11.78
N GLY A 174 -4.26 -1.09 12.60
CA GLY A 174 -4.05 -1.07 14.02
C GLY A 174 -5.05 -0.16 14.75
N ASP A 175 -6.18 0.14 14.16
CA ASP A 175 -7.20 1.00 14.76
C ASP A 175 -8.16 0.21 15.67
N THR A 176 -8.21 -1.09 15.53
CA THR A 176 -9.11 -1.97 16.30
C THR A 176 -8.51 -2.36 17.65
N GLY A 177 -8.91 -1.66 18.71
CA GLY A 177 -8.58 -1.97 20.10
C GLY A 177 -7.50 -1.07 20.72
N PRO A 178 -7.48 -0.93 22.05
CA PRO A 178 -6.71 0.08 22.76
C PRO A 178 -5.18 -0.12 22.74
N THR A 179 -4.71 -1.29 22.30
CA THR A 179 -3.28 -1.62 22.22
C THR A 179 -2.87 -2.03 20.81
N ALA A 180 -3.77 -1.90 19.85
CA ALA A 180 -3.49 -2.22 18.47
C ALA A 180 -2.47 -1.21 17.88
N LEU A 181 -1.57 -1.72 17.08
CA LEU A 181 -0.50 -0.94 16.46
C LEU A 181 -0.37 -1.35 15.00
N PRO A 182 -0.18 -0.39 14.09
CA PRO A 182 -0.09 -0.67 12.66
C PRO A 182 1.04 -1.66 12.34
N ARG A 183 0.71 -2.66 11.55
CA ARG A 183 1.60 -3.77 11.21
C ARG A 183 1.53 -4.14 9.73
N VAL A 184 2.56 -4.82 9.30
CA VAL A 184 2.62 -5.47 8.00
C VAL A 184 2.82 -6.96 8.22
N TYR A 185 1.91 -7.76 7.70
CA TYR A 185 1.97 -9.22 7.72
C TYR A 185 2.46 -9.74 6.36
N LYS A 186 3.35 -10.73 6.40
CA LYS A 186 3.85 -11.44 5.22
C LYS A 186 3.45 -12.90 5.33
N ILE A 187 2.61 -13.33 4.42
CA ILE A 187 2.02 -14.66 4.40
C ILE A 187 2.67 -15.45 3.27
N LEU A 188 3.31 -16.55 3.62
CA LEU A 188 3.91 -17.47 2.67
C LEU A 188 3.15 -18.81 2.77
N ARG A 189 3.01 -19.47 1.63
CA ARG A 189 2.42 -20.80 1.58
C ARG A 189 3.22 -21.79 2.43
N GLY A 190 2.51 -22.61 3.16
CA GLY A 190 3.07 -23.72 3.90
C GLY A 190 3.44 -24.92 3.01
N ARG A 191 3.48 -26.10 3.61
CA ARG A 191 3.84 -27.36 2.94
C ARG A 191 2.82 -27.79 1.88
N ASP A 192 1.54 -27.48 2.10
CA ASP A 192 0.46 -27.79 1.17
C ASP A 192 0.43 -26.88 -0.07
N LYS A 193 1.28 -25.87 -0.12
CA LYS A 193 1.43 -24.89 -1.21
C LYS A 193 0.16 -24.07 -1.50
N ARG A 194 -0.75 -23.98 -0.53
CA ARG A 194 -1.98 -23.17 -0.59
C ARG A 194 -1.86 -21.96 0.34
N PHE A 195 -2.70 -20.97 0.14
CA PHE A 195 -2.95 -19.87 1.08
C PHE A 195 -4.23 -20.12 1.85
N GLY A 196 -4.33 -19.56 3.06
CA GLY A 196 -5.50 -19.65 3.92
C GLY A 196 -5.57 -20.96 4.70
N THR A 197 -4.48 -21.70 4.78
CA THR A 197 -4.41 -22.99 5.50
C THR A 197 -3.62 -22.85 6.82
N ARG A 198 -3.70 -23.87 7.68
CA ARG A 198 -3.06 -23.79 9.01
C ARG A 198 -1.54 -23.80 8.98
N ASP A 199 -0.95 -24.27 7.91
CA ASP A 199 0.50 -24.37 7.74
C ASP A 199 1.13 -23.17 7.04
N ASP A 200 0.34 -22.13 6.74
CA ASP A 200 0.89 -20.85 6.25
C ASP A 200 1.94 -20.30 7.22
N VAL A 201 3.04 -19.81 6.64
CA VAL A 201 4.12 -19.21 7.42
C VAL A 201 3.90 -17.70 7.49
N ILE A 202 3.58 -17.21 8.69
CA ILE A 202 3.28 -15.80 8.94
C ILE A 202 4.50 -15.14 9.59
N LYS A 203 4.87 -13.97 9.06
CA LYS A 203 5.87 -13.06 9.65
C LYS A 203 5.29 -11.66 9.65
N SER A 204 5.56 -10.88 10.69
CA SER A 204 5.09 -9.50 10.76
C SER A 204 6.12 -8.55 11.35
N PHE A 205 5.91 -7.25 11.13
CA PHE A 205 6.64 -6.19 11.79
C PHE A 205 5.75 -4.96 11.95
N GLY A 206 5.97 -4.20 13.04
CA GLY A 206 5.25 -2.95 13.26
C GLY A 206 5.90 -1.78 12.53
N VAL A 207 5.08 -0.84 12.05
CA VAL A 207 5.51 0.39 11.38
C VAL A 207 5.38 1.63 12.27
N HIS A 208 4.71 1.52 13.43
CA HIS A 208 4.59 2.57 14.43
C HIS A 208 5.96 3.15 14.86
N LYS A 209 6.99 2.30 14.93
CA LYS A 209 8.37 2.72 15.24
C LYS A 209 8.96 3.70 14.23
N TYR A 210 8.34 3.86 13.07
CA TYR A 210 8.71 4.83 12.03
C TYR A 210 7.78 6.05 12.01
N GLY A 211 6.86 6.15 12.97
CA GLY A 211 5.94 7.26 13.13
C GLY A 211 4.59 7.10 12.44
N PHE A 212 4.28 5.91 11.92
CA PHE A 212 2.94 5.62 11.42
C PHE A 212 2.00 5.33 12.58
N THR A 213 0.81 5.92 12.54
CA THR A 213 -0.28 5.65 13.48
C THR A 213 -1.33 4.72 12.90
N ASN A 214 -1.35 4.58 11.58
CA ASN A 214 -2.07 3.53 10.86
C ASN A 214 -1.27 3.10 9.62
N ALA A 215 -1.66 2.00 8.97
CA ALA A 215 -1.03 1.50 7.75
C ALA A 215 -2.13 1.05 6.78
N GLU A 216 -2.43 1.89 5.81
CA GLU A 216 -3.51 1.66 4.85
C GLU A 216 -3.09 0.65 3.78
N ASP A 217 -2.14 0.97 2.94
CA ASP A 217 -1.79 0.10 1.82
C ASP A 217 -0.29 -0.06 1.62
N VAL A 218 0.09 -1.09 0.84
CA VAL A 218 1.48 -1.44 0.54
C VAL A 218 1.67 -1.82 -0.92
N ALA A 219 2.58 -1.16 -1.59
CA ALA A 219 3.04 -1.56 -2.92
C ALA A 219 4.40 -2.24 -2.89
N LEU A 220 4.64 -3.15 -3.82
CA LEU A 220 5.93 -3.81 -4.02
C LEU A 220 6.65 -3.29 -5.26
N ARG A 221 7.96 -2.99 -5.09
CA ARG A 221 8.87 -2.74 -6.22
C ARG A 221 10.17 -3.51 -5.99
N GLY A 222 10.30 -4.64 -6.67
CA GLY A 222 11.44 -5.53 -6.49
C GLY A 222 11.47 -6.16 -5.08
N LYS A 223 12.48 -5.81 -4.28
CA LYS A 223 12.63 -6.28 -2.90
C LYS A 223 12.30 -5.19 -1.87
N ARG A 224 11.50 -4.20 -2.26
CA ARG A 224 11.12 -3.07 -1.41
C ARG A 224 9.62 -2.98 -1.28
N MET A 225 9.17 -2.54 -0.12
CA MET A 225 7.78 -2.22 0.20
C MET A 225 7.64 -0.72 0.36
N PHE A 226 6.57 -0.18 -0.17
CA PHE A 226 6.17 1.22 -0.05
C PHE A 226 4.82 1.23 0.64
N ILE A 227 4.77 1.79 1.85
CA ILE A 227 3.61 1.73 2.72
C ILE A 227 3.08 3.14 2.88
N VAL A 228 1.78 3.33 2.74
CA VAL A 228 1.08 4.60 2.94
C VAL A 228 0.25 4.57 4.22
N SER A 229 -0.14 5.74 4.66
CA SER A 229 -0.99 5.99 5.81
C SER A 229 -1.95 7.12 5.45
N SER A 230 -3.21 7.03 5.87
CA SER A 230 -4.19 8.11 5.71
C SER A 230 -3.88 9.32 6.60
N ARG A 231 -3.06 9.12 7.65
CA ARG A 231 -2.75 10.13 8.67
C ARG A 231 -1.39 10.78 8.50
N GLN A 232 -0.45 10.15 7.80
CA GLN A 232 0.90 10.66 7.61
C GLN A 232 1.20 10.96 6.15
N HIS A 233 1.68 12.18 5.89
CA HIS A 233 1.97 12.67 4.55
C HIS A 233 3.38 12.28 4.05
N TYR A 234 3.79 11.02 4.29
CA TYR A 234 4.98 10.42 3.72
C TYR A 234 4.78 8.93 3.47
N ILE A 235 5.50 8.39 2.51
CA ILE A 235 5.53 6.96 2.21
C ILE A 235 6.72 6.36 2.95
N LEU A 236 6.53 5.24 3.66
CA LEU A 236 7.65 4.45 4.19
C LEU A 236 8.18 3.53 3.10
N GLU A 237 9.43 3.70 2.68
CA GLU A 237 10.14 2.70 1.90
C GLU A 237 10.93 1.78 2.83
N THR A 238 10.63 0.49 2.82
CA THR A 238 11.31 -0.53 3.62
C THR A 238 11.83 -1.66 2.75
N ASP A 239 12.78 -2.44 3.27
CA ASP A 239 13.08 -3.74 2.69
C ASP A 239 12.01 -4.79 3.11
N LEU A 240 12.10 -6.00 2.55
CA LEU A 240 11.16 -7.07 2.88
C LEU A 240 11.26 -7.58 4.32
N SER A 241 12.28 -7.21 5.09
CA SER A 241 12.39 -7.50 6.52
C SER A 241 11.67 -6.46 7.38
N GLY A 242 11.26 -5.34 6.80
CA GLY A 242 10.65 -4.21 7.49
C GLY A 242 11.68 -3.20 8.02
N ARG A 243 12.94 -3.26 7.57
CA ARG A 243 13.93 -2.23 7.89
C ARG A 243 13.68 -1.00 7.02
N LEU A 244 13.56 0.16 7.65
CA LEU A 244 13.39 1.43 6.96
C LEU A 244 14.59 1.74 6.06
N ILE A 245 14.30 2.20 4.86
CA ILE A 245 15.27 2.67 3.88
C ILE A 245 15.20 4.19 3.82
N GLN A 246 14.00 4.72 3.62
CA GLN A 246 13.74 6.17 3.64
C GLN A 246 12.27 6.46 3.90
N LYS A 247 12.00 7.72 4.25
CA LYS A 247 10.68 8.34 4.19
C LYS A 247 10.62 9.21 2.94
N ILE A 248 9.57 9.07 2.15
CA ILE A 248 9.36 9.84 0.93
C ILE A 248 8.27 10.85 1.23
N ASP A 249 8.61 12.12 1.23
CA ASP A 249 7.66 13.20 1.52
C ASP A 249 6.64 13.35 0.39
N ILE A 250 5.35 13.36 0.73
CA ILE A 250 4.22 13.63 -0.18
C ILE A 250 3.33 14.78 0.32
N SER A 251 3.77 15.53 1.31
CA SER A 251 2.99 16.62 1.91
C SER A 251 2.61 17.71 0.90
N SER A 252 3.51 18.00 -0.05
CA SER A 252 3.26 18.99 -1.10
C SER A 252 2.25 18.54 -2.16
N ALA A 253 1.86 17.26 -2.17
CA ALA A 253 0.87 16.74 -3.12
C ALA A 253 -0.57 17.11 -2.73
N GLY A 254 -0.83 17.52 -1.48
CA GLY A 254 -2.16 17.86 -1.01
C GLY A 254 -3.10 16.64 -0.95
N ILE A 255 -2.54 15.45 -0.75
CA ILE A 255 -3.28 14.22 -0.45
C ILE A 255 -3.80 14.36 0.97
N LYS A 256 -5.11 14.13 1.18
CA LYS A 256 -5.74 14.23 2.50
C LYS A 256 -5.57 12.94 3.28
N ALA A 257 -6.01 11.82 2.69
CA ALA A 257 -5.99 10.49 3.27
C ALA A 257 -5.50 9.48 2.21
N ALA A 258 -4.19 9.19 2.19
CA ALA A 258 -3.64 8.22 1.26
C ALA A 258 -4.12 6.81 1.65
N SER A 259 -5.00 6.25 0.84
CA SER A 259 -5.69 4.98 1.10
C SER A 259 -5.11 3.80 0.32
N GLY A 260 -4.72 3.99 -0.94
CA GLY A 260 -4.14 2.94 -1.78
C GLY A 260 -2.86 3.37 -2.48
N ILE A 261 -1.97 2.42 -2.80
CA ILE A 261 -0.72 2.70 -3.51
C ILE A 261 -0.36 1.60 -4.50
N THR A 262 0.05 1.97 -5.72
CA THR A 262 0.62 1.01 -6.68
C THR A 262 1.69 1.65 -7.57
N PHE A 263 2.47 0.81 -8.26
CA PHE A 263 3.40 1.24 -9.30
C PHE A 263 2.87 0.89 -10.68
N ALA A 264 2.87 1.88 -11.57
CA ALA A 264 2.54 1.66 -12.99
C ALA A 264 3.43 2.55 -13.90
N PRO A 265 3.51 2.28 -15.21
CA PRO A 265 4.11 3.21 -16.16
C PRO A 265 3.39 4.55 -16.13
N GLY A 266 4.13 5.65 -16.21
CA GLY A 266 3.58 7.00 -16.16
C GLY A 266 2.79 7.41 -17.41
N THR A 267 1.94 8.43 -17.24
CA THR A 267 1.26 9.11 -18.35
C THR A 267 2.20 10.05 -19.10
N ASP A 268 3.26 10.49 -18.45
CA ASP A 268 4.33 11.31 -18.97
C ASP A 268 5.46 10.52 -19.68
N GLY A 269 5.24 9.23 -19.93
CA GLY A 269 6.24 8.31 -20.50
C GLY A 269 7.27 7.80 -19.49
N GLY A 270 7.19 8.22 -18.24
CA GLY A 270 8.09 7.78 -17.18
C GLY A 270 7.90 6.31 -16.81
N ARG A 271 9.00 5.63 -16.44
CA ARG A 271 8.96 4.25 -15.99
C ARG A 271 8.73 4.21 -14.47
N GLY A 272 7.63 3.55 -14.03
CA GLY A 272 7.40 3.29 -12.62
C GLY A 272 7.02 4.54 -11.83
N ARG A 273 5.90 5.17 -12.16
CA ARG A 273 5.26 6.19 -11.34
C ARG A 273 4.54 5.55 -10.17
N ILE A 274 4.38 6.31 -9.10
CA ILE A 274 3.52 5.94 -7.98
C ILE A 274 2.12 6.47 -8.29
N TYR A 275 1.12 5.60 -8.11
CA TYR A 275 -0.28 5.98 -8.11
C TYR A 275 -0.81 5.82 -6.69
N ILE A 276 -1.55 6.81 -6.20
CA ILE A 276 -2.14 6.83 -4.87
C ILE A 276 -3.62 7.18 -5.01
N THR A 277 -4.48 6.41 -4.38
CA THR A 277 -5.85 6.79 -4.08
C THR A 277 -5.88 7.63 -2.82
N ASP A 278 -6.79 8.57 -2.79
CA ASP A 278 -7.02 9.48 -1.68
C ASP A 278 -8.52 9.47 -1.40
N SER A 279 -8.89 8.88 -0.29
CA SER A 279 -10.28 8.76 0.14
C SER A 279 -10.86 10.13 0.55
N GLY A 280 -9.99 11.08 0.89
CA GLY A 280 -10.44 12.43 1.18
C GLY A 280 -10.91 12.61 2.61
N VAL A 281 -12.17 12.98 2.81
CA VAL A 281 -12.86 13.04 4.10
C VAL A 281 -13.68 11.77 4.25
N ASP A 282 -13.57 11.16 5.42
CA ASP A 282 -14.36 9.97 5.78
C ASP A 282 -15.87 10.23 5.71
N ASN A 283 -16.58 9.42 4.94
CA ASN A 283 -18.02 9.52 4.71
C ASN A 283 -18.84 9.29 5.99
N GLY A 284 -18.34 8.51 6.93
CA GLY A 284 -18.91 8.33 8.26
C GLY A 284 -18.96 9.65 9.05
N VAL A 285 -17.99 10.55 8.80
CA VAL A 285 -17.96 11.91 9.37
C VAL A 285 -18.84 12.86 8.57
N ASN A 286 -18.84 12.74 7.23
CA ASN A 286 -19.64 13.55 6.33
C ASN A 286 -20.28 12.69 5.22
N PRO A 287 -21.46 12.10 5.47
CA PRO A 287 -22.09 11.16 4.53
C PRO A 287 -22.54 11.80 3.20
N SER A 288 -22.32 13.09 3.02
CA SER A 288 -22.55 13.80 1.75
C SER A 288 -21.24 14.10 1.02
N GLU A 289 -20.11 13.71 1.55
CA GLU A 289 -18.80 13.94 0.93
C GLU A 289 -18.67 13.16 -0.38
N ASN A 290 -18.07 13.76 -1.36
CA ASN A 290 -17.76 13.16 -2.65
C ASN A 290 -16.47 13.82 -3.16
N ASP A 291 -15.34 13.49 -2.55
CA ASP A 291 -14.08 14.17 -2.82
C ASP A 291 -12.91 13.23 -3.20
N GLY A 292 -13.20 11.97 -3.45
CA GLY A 292 -12.23 10.96 -3.85
C GLY A 292 -11.36 11.37 -5.02
N ARG A 293 -10.07 11.00 -4.94
CA ARG A 293 -9.05 11.38 -5.91
C ARG A 293 -8.09 10.23 -6.22
N LEU A 294 -7.50 10.31 -7.41
CA LEU A 294 -6.40 9.46 -7.86
C LEU A 294 -5.22 10.33 -8.26
N PHE A 295 -4.09 10.14 -7.62
CA PHE A 295 -2.83 10.84 -7.89
C PHE A 295 -1.88 9.98 -8.70
N GLU A 296 -1.15 10.61 -9.61
CA GLU A 296 0.06 10.07 -10.23
C GLU A 296 1.24 10.93 -9.81
N LEU A 297 2.23 10.31 -9.16
CA LEU A 297 3.41 10.98 -8.64
C LEU A 297 4.68 10.45 -9.30
N LYS A 298 5.66 11.34 -9.52
CA LYS A 298 7.05 10.97 -9.77
C LYS A 298 7.89 11.22 -8.52
N LEU A 299 8.88 10.37 -8.28
CA LEU A 299 9.86 10.59 -7.22
C LEU A 299 10.96 11.52 -7.74
N VAL A 300 11.29 12.51 -6.94
CA VAL A 300 12.36 13.49 -7.21
C VAL A 300 13.29 13.57 -6.00
N SER A 301 14.59 13.76 -6.26
CA SER A 301 15.53 14.10 -5.20
C SER A 301 15.32 15.55 -4.80
N VAL A 302 15.27 15.80 -3.49
CA VAL A 302 15.20 17.15 -2.92
C VAL A 302 16.57 17.51 -2.40
N PRO A 303 17.06 18.74 -2.68
CA PRO A 303 18.37 19.23 -2.23
C PRO A 303 18.56 19.14 -0.71
#